data_fad81018cef86d475bac4235b48925b4
#
_entry.id   fad81018cef86d475bac4235b48925b4
#
_cell.length_a   1.000
_cell.length_b   1.000
_cell.length_c   1.000
_cell.angle_alpha   90.00
_cell.angle_beta   90.00
_cell.angle_gamma   90.00
#
_symmetry.space_group_name_H-M   'P 1'
#
loop_
_entity.id
_entity.type
_entity.pdbx_description
1 polymer ?
#
loop_
_entity_poly.entity_id
_entity_poly.type
_entity_poly.pdbx_seq_one_letter_code
_entity_poly.pdbx_strand_id
1 'polypeptide(L)'
;MPALNTDEFMEGKTVEYVKLANGVEIPKIGYGVFQISKDDAPRCVREAIETGYRHIDTAQSYFNEAEVGQGIKDSGIDRKDLFLTTKIWISNYGYENTLRSVDVSLKKLGTDYLDLVLLHQPFSDTYGAWRALEKLYKDGVIRAIGVSNFYPDRLADMVAFNEIAPMVDQDRKSVV
;
A
#
# COMPACT_ATOMS: atom_id res chain seq x y z
N MET A 1 21.73 -17.97 26.50
CA MET A 1 22.29 -17.03 25.52
C MET A 1 21.83 -15.65 25.91
N PRO A 2 22.68 -14.62 26.03
CA PRO A 2 22.20 -13.27 26.32
C PRO A 2 21.29 -12.80 25.19
N ALA A 3 20.18 -12.13 25.53
CA ALA A 3 19.31 -11.51 24.54
C ALA A 3 20.13 -10.46 23.77
N LEU A 4 20.11 -10.53 22.43
CA LEU A 4 20.69 -9.49 21.59
C LEU A 4 20.01 -8.16 21.93
N ASN A 5 20.82 -7.17 22.30
CA ASN A 5 20.35 -5.83 22.57
C ASN A 5 19.90 -5.20 21.23
N THR A 6 18.60 -5.15 21.01
CA THR A 6 18.00 -4.64 19.76
C THR A 6 18.34 -3.15 19.54
N ASP A 7 18.61 -2.41 20.59
CA ASP A 7 18.92 -0.97 20.52
C ASP A 7 20.29 -0.73 19.84
N GLU A 8 21.28 -1.57 20.09
CA GLU A 8 22.63 -1.48 19.47
C GLU A 8 22.59 -1.79 17.95
N PHE A 9 21.63 -2.61 17.51
CA PHE A 9 21.47 -2.97 16.08
C PHE A 9 20.80 -1.88 15.25
N MET A 10 20.07 -0.96 15.90
CA MET A 10 19.31 0.14 15.28
C MET A 10 20.05 1.47 15.27
N GLU A 11 21.16 1.61 15.98
CA GLU A 11 22.01 2.83 15.93
C GLU A 11 22.59 3.01 14.52
N GLY A 12 22.07 4.01 13.79
CA GLY A 12 22.57 4.40 12.46
C GLY A 12 21.72 4.00 11.26
N LYS A 13 20.60 3.28 11.45
CA LYS A 13 19.68 2.97 10.33
C LYS A 13 18.61 4.06 10.19
N THR A 14 18.90 5.06 9.38
CA THR A 14 17.89 6.05 8.98
C THR A 14 17.04 5.52 7.84
N VAL A 15 15.70 5.57 7.98
CA VAL A 15 14.79 5.29 6.87
C VAL A 15 14.88 6.44 5.88
N GLU A 16 15.21 6.13 4.63
CA GLU A 16 15.21 7.11 3.54
C GLU A 16 13.83 7.21 2.91
N TYR A 17 13.42 8.43 2.59
CA TYR A 17 12.11 8.71 1.99
C TYR A 17 12.22 9.36 0.62
N VAL A 18 11.17 9.20 -0.18
CA VAL A 18 10.91 9.96 -1.41
C VAL A 18 9.64 10.77 -1.19
N LYS A 19 9.66 12.03 -1.59
CA LYS A 19 8.50 12.91 -1.53
C LYS A 19 7.66 12.76 -2.79
N LEU A 20 6.40 12.39 -2.64
CA LEU A 20 5.43 12.31 -3.72
C LEU A 20 4.97 13.72 -4.15
N ALA A 21 4.31 13.81 -5.31
CA ALA A 21 3.85 15.10 -5.89
C ALA A 21 2.94 15.91 -4.95
N ASN A 22 2.18 15.23 -4.06
CA ASN A 22 1.32 15.88 -3.07
C ASN A 22 2.00 16.18 -1.74
N GLY A 23 3.30 15.91 -1.63
CA GLY A 23 4.09 16.15 -0.42
C GLY A 23 4.15 15.00 0.58
N VAL A 24 3.40 13.92 0.37
CA VAL A 24 3.48 12.71 1.20
C VAL A 24 4.84 12.06 1.01
N GLU A 25 5.47 11.64 2.11
CA GLU A 25 6.75 10.97 2.09
C GLU A 25 6.55 9.44 2.17
N ILE A 26 7.10 8.71 1.18
CA ILE A 26 7.08 7.26 1.10
C ILE A 26 8.48 6.70 1.40
N PRO A 27 8.64 5.71 2.29
CA PRO A 27 9.91 5.03 2.48
C PRO A 27 10.40 4.41 1.16
N LYS A 28 11.67 4.62 0.82
CA LYS A 28 12.29 4.07 -0.41
C LYS A 28 12.29 2.55 -0.45
N ILE A 29 12.36 1.91 0.71
CA ILE A 29 12.36 0.46 0.85
C ILE A 29 11.07 0.04 1.54
N GLY A 30 10.32 -0.87 0.90
CA GLY A 30 9.11 -1.47 1.44
C GLY A 30 9.22 -2.99 1.52
N TYR A 31 8.43 -3.58 2.40
CA TYR A 31 8.28 -5.02 2.54
C TYR A 31 6.99 -5.48 1.86
N GLY A 32 7.12 -6.22 0.76
CA GLY A 32 6.00 -6.78 0.01
C GLY A 32 5.62 -8.16 0.52
N VAL A 33 4.32 -8.42 0.65
CA VAL A 33 3.78 -9.67 1.21
C VAL A 33 3.14 -10.59 0.15
N PHE A 34 3.42 -10.35 -1.12
CA PHE A 34 2.96 -11.24 -2.20
C PHE A 34 3.52 -12.66 -2.01
N GLN A 35 2.67 -13.67 -2.16
CA GLN A 35 2.99 -15.10 -1.99
C GLN A 35 3.41 -15.52 -0.55
N ILE A 36 3.30 -14.66 0.44
CA ILE A 36 3.42 -15.08 1.84
C ILE A 36 2.09 -15.74 2.25
N SER A 37 2.18 -16.94 2.85
CA SER A 37 1.01 -17.67 3.31
C SER A 37 0.26 -16.89 4.40
N LYS A 38 -1.04 -17.18 4.57
CA LYS A 38 -1.83 -16.56 5.65
C LYS A 38 -1.25 -16.89 7.04
N ASP A 39 -0.76 -18.09 7.21
CA ASP A 39 -0.21 -18.55 8.50
C ASP A 39 1.10 -17.82 8.84
N ASP A 40 1.92 -17.49 7.83
CA ASP A 40 3.20 -16.82 8.03
C ASP A 40 3.10 -15.29 8.02
N ALA A 41 2.08 -14.72 7.36
CA ALA A 41 2.01 -13.28 7.12
C ALA A 41 2.05 -12.45 8.41
N PRO A 42 1.35 -12.79 9.51
CA PRO A 42 1.43 -11.99 10.74
C PRO A 42 2.85 -11.96 11.31
N ARG A 43 3.52 -13.11 11.34
CA ARG A 43 4.90 -13.23 11.84
C ARG A 43 5.86 -12.44 10.94
N CYS A 44 5.79 -12.62 9.63
CA CYS A 44 6.68 -11.97 8.67
C CYS A 44 6.55 -10.44 8.70
N VAL A 45 5.31 -9.92 8.80
CA VAL A 45 5.05 -8.48 8.89
C VAL A 45 5.59 -7.91 10.20
N ARG A 46 5.34 -8.57 11.32
CA ARG A 46 5.89 -8.14 12.62
C ARG A 46 7.41 -8.10 12.58
N GLU A 47 8.07 -9.17 12.14
CA GLU A 47 9.53 -9.26 12.05
C GLU A 47 10.12 -8.22 11.10
N ALA A 48 9.44 -7.92 9.98
CA ALA A 48 9.85 -6.85 9.06
C ALA A 48 9.84 -5.48 9.76
N ILE A 49 8.77 -5.17 10.52
CA ILE A 49 8.66 -3.91 11.28
C ILE A 49 9.74 -3.84 12.38
N GLU A 50 9.95 -4.93 13.11
CA GLU A 50 10.98 -5.05 14.16
C GLU A 50 12.40 -4.88 13.60
N THR A 51 12.66 -5.32 12.37
CA THR A 51 13.94 -5.11 11.66
C THR A 51 14.11 -3.73 11.05
N GLY A 52 13.10 -2.86 11.12
CA GLY A 52 13.20 -1.45 10.71
C GLY A 52 12.47 -1.09 9.43
N TYR A 53 11.73 -2.00 8.78
CA TYR A 53 10.84 -1.62 7.68
C TYR A 53 9.74 -0.68 8.18
N ARG A 54 9.46 0.37 7.41
CA ARG A 54 8.40 1.35 7.70
C ARG A 54 7.37 1.48 6.56
N HIS A 55 7.45 0.58 5.59
CA HIS A 55 6.49 0.46 4.51
C HIS A 55 6.12 -1.00 4.30
N ILE A 56 4.83 -1.32 4.40
CA ILE A 56 4.26 -2.65 4.12
C ILE A 56 3.37 -2.52 2.88
N ASP A 57 3.59 -3.41 1.91
CA ASP A 57 2.87 -3.45 0.64
C ASP A 57 2.10 -4.76 0.51
N THR A 58 0.77 -4.66 0.48
CA THR A 58 -0.16 -5.77 0.25
C THR A 58 -1.08 -5.49 -0.93
N ALA A 59 -2.09 -6.34 -1.16
CA ALA A 59 -3.14 -6.15 -2.15
C ALA A 59 -4.35 -7.02 -1.83
N GLN A 60 -5.53 -6.61 -2.31
CA GLN A 60 -6.76 -7.39 -2.19
C GLN A 60 -6.61 -8.81 -2.78
N SER A 61 -5.91 -8.93 -3.92
CA SER A 61 -5.68 -10.19 -4.62
C SER A 61 -4.65 -11.12 -3.94
N TYR A 62 -3.95 -10.64 -2.91
CA TYR A 62 -3.04 -11.50 -2.14
C TYR A 62 -3.78 -12.32 -1.07
N PHE A 63 -5.04 -11.94 -0.78
CA PHE A 63 -5.93 -12.61 0.17
C PHE A 63 -5.37 -12.72 1.60
N ASN A 64 -4.43 -11.86 1.97
CA ASN A 64 -3.76 -11.85 3.28
C ASN A 64 -3.84 -10.50 4.01
N GLU A 65 -4.72 -9.58 3.59
CA GLU A 65 -4.85 -8.25 4.22
C GLU A 65 -5.18 -8.33 5.73
N ALA A 66 -6.01 -9.29 6.15
CA ALA A 66 -6.37 -9.46 7.56
C ALA A 66 -5.17 -9.92 8.40
N GLU A 67 -4.38 -10.82 7.86
CA GLU A 67 -3.17 -11.34 8.48
C GLU A 67 -2.06 -10.28 8.52
N VAL A 68 -1.98 -9.43 7.50
CA VAL A 68 -1.10 -8.23 7.51
C VAL A 68 -1.51 -7.27 8.61
N GLY A 69 -2.81 -6.97 8.74
CA GLY A 69 -3.33 -6.14 9.83
C GLY A 69 -3.01 -6.71 11.22
N GLN A 70 -3.11 -8.04 11.37
CA GLN A 70 -2.72 -8.71 12.61
C GLN A 70 -1.23 -8.55 12.89
N GLY A 71 -0.36 -8.73 11.91
CA GLY A 71 1.10 -8.57 12.07
C GLY A 71 1.50 -7.12 12.44
N ILE A 72 0.83 -6.12 11.85
CA ILE A 72 1.02 -4.70 12.21
C ILE A 72 0.63 -4.48 13.67
N LYS A 73 -0.53 -4.99 14.09
CA LYS A 73 -1.00 -4.89 15.47
C LYS A 73 -0.03 -5.57 16.46
N ASP A 74 0.44 -6.76 16.12
CA ASP A 74 1.34 -7.56 16.97
C ASP A 74 2.74 -6.93 17.11
N SER A 75 3.16 -6.10 16.15
CA SER A 75 4.43 -5.37 16.22
C SER A 75 4.41 -4.22 17.25
N GLY A 76 3.23 -3.75 17.63
CA GLY A 76 3.05 -2.62 18.55
C GLY A 76 3.46 -1.25 17.97
N ILE A 77 3.75 -1.16 16.67
CA ILE A 77 4.11 0.12 16.04
C ILE A 77 2.91 1.07 16.02
N ASP A 78 3.17 2.35 16.26
CA ASP A 78 2.16 3.38 16.03
C ASP A 78 1.80 3.43 14.54
N ARG A 79 0.50 3.40 14.22
CA ARG A 79 0.01 3.40 12.82
C ARG A 79 0.57 4.56 11.99
N LYS A 80 0.78 5.74 12.61
CA LYS A 80 1.34 6.93 11.97
C LYS A 80 2.82 6.78 11.55
N ASP A 81 3.54 5.85 12.16
CA ASP A 81 4.96 5.58 11.90
C ASP A 81 5.15 4.50 10.83
N LEU A 82 4.05 4.00 10.25
CA LEU A 82 4.03 3.00 9.20
C LEU A 82 3.34 3.53 7.95
N PHE A 83 3.98 3.33 6.79
CA PHE A 83 3.39 3.56 5.49
C PHE A 83 2.76 2.26 4.99
N LEU A 84 1.44 2.26 4.78
CA LEU A 84 0.68 1.07 4.41
C LEU A 84 0.07 1.22 3.01
N THR A 85 0.45 0.30 2.11
CA THR A 85 -0.04 0.23 0.74
C THR A 85 -0.93 -0.98 0.55
N THR A 86 -2.08 -0.79 -0.08
CA THR A 86 -2.87 -1.89 -0.67
C THR A 86 -3.27 -1.56 -2.11
N LYS A 87 -3.83 -2.55 -2.83
CA LYS A 87 -4.19 -2.41 -4.24
C LYS A 87 -5.59 -2.96 -4.48
N ILE A 88 -6.39 -2.21 -5.24
CA ILE A 88 -7.74 -2.63 -5.65
C ILE A 88 -7.62 -3.66 -6.78
N TRP A 89 -8.25 -4.81 -6.60
CA TRP A 89 -8.27 -5.83 -7.64
C TRP A 89 -9.34 -5.56 -8.68
N ILE A 90 -9.11 -5.98 -9.91
CA ILE A 90 -9.96 -5.69 -11.08
C ILE A 90 -11.43 -6.06 -10.91
N SER A 91 -11.76 -7.10 -10.14
CA SER A 91 -13.15 -7.48 -9.85
C SER A 91 -13.90 -6.49 -8.97
N ASN A 92 -13.16 -5.58 -8.32
CA ASN A 92 -13.69 -4.53 -7.44
C ASN A 92 -13.66 -3.15 -8.10
N TYR A 93 -13.37 -3.08 -9.41
CA TYR A 93 -13.38 -1.82 -10.14
C TYR A 93 -14.80 -1.31 -10.41
N GLY A 94 -14.90 -0.05 -10.80
CA GLY A 94 -16.12 0.72 -10.85
C GLY A 94 -16.34 1.51 -9.55
N TYR A 95 -17.01 2.66 -9.67
CA TYR A 95 -17.08 3.65 -8.59
C TYR A 95 -17.57 3.07 -7.26
N GLU A 96 -18.79 2.51 -7.25
CA GLU A 96 -19.42 1.99 -6.03
C GLU A 96 -18.70 0.75 -5.47
N ASN A 97 -18.23 -0.13 -6.36
CA ASN A 97 -17.49 -1.33 -5.96
C ASN A 97 -16.16 -0.98 -5.28
N THR A 98 -15.45 -0.01 -5.86
CA THR A 98 -14.18 0.45 -5.30
C THR A 98 -14.37 1.07 -3.91
N LEU A 99 -15.37 1.95 -3.72
CA LEU A 99 -15.68 2.52 -2.42
C LEU A 99 -15.93 1.41 -1.37
N ARG A 100 -16.78 0.43 -1.69
CA ARG A 100 -17.06 -0.70 -0.78
C ARG A 100 -15.82 -1.55 -0.52
N SER A 101 -14.98 -1.78 -1.53
CA SER A 101 -13.81 -2.64 -1.40
C SER A 101 -12.71 -1.99 -0.55
N VAL A 102 -12.56 -0.67 -0.59
CA VAL A 102 -11.64 0.06 0.30
C VAL A 102 -12.11 -0.04 1.74
N ASP A 103 -13.41 0.11 2.02
CA ASP A 103 -13.96 -0.07 3.37
C ASP A 103 -13.70 -1.49 3.92
N VAL A 104 -13.79 -2.51 3.06
CA VAL A 104 -13.42 -3.88 3.42
C VAL A 104 -11.92 -4.01 3.71
N SER A 105 -11.07 -3.40 2.89
CA SER A 105 -9.61 -3.42 3.12
C SER A 105 -9.23 -2.73 4.44
N LEU A 106 -9.83 -1.56 4.74
CA LEU A 106 -9.62 -0.86 6.01
C LEU A 106 -9.96 -1.74 7.22
N LYS A 107 -11.11 -2.43 7.16
CA LYS A 107 -11.55 -3.36 8.23
C LYS A 107 -10.59 -4.53 8.41
N LYS A 108 -10.13 -5.13 7.32
CA LYS A 108 -9.16 -6.24 7.35
C LYS A 108 -7.80 -5.81 7.90
N LEU A 109 -7.32 -4.66 7.46
CA LEU A 109 -6.03 -4.11 7.88
C LEU A 109 -6.08 -3.49 9.30
N GLY A 110 -7.28 -3.29 9.87
CA GLY A 110 -7.47 -2.75 11.22
C GLY A 110 -7.05 -1.29 11.34
N THR A 111 -7.34 -0.48 10.31
CA THR A 111 -6.97 0.93 10.26
C THR A 111 -8.13 1.77 9.71
N ASP A 112 -8.12 3.07 9.98
CA ASP A 112 -9.11 4.04 9.50
C ASP A 112 -8.63 4.84 8.28
N TYR A 113 -7.35 4.71 7.90
CA TYR A 113 -6.79 5.34 6.70
C TYR A 113 -5.72 4.46 6.04
N LEU A 114 -5.43 4.74 4.76
CA LEU A 114 -4.35 4.13 3.98
C LEU A 114 -3.39 5.19 3.49
N ASP A 115 -2.09 4.87 3.48
CA ASP A 115 -1.07 5.79 2.99
C ASP A 115 -1.04 5.84 1.46
N LEU A 116 -1.19 4.67 0.81
CA LEU A 116 -1.24 4.56 -0.65
C LEU A 116 -2.22 3.48 -1.07
N VAL A 117 -3.08 3.81 -2.03
CA VAL A 117 -3.92 2.83 -2.71
C VAL A 117 -3.66 2.88 -4.21
N LEU A 118 -3.40 1.70 -4.78
CA LEU A 118 -3.14 1.55 -6.20
C LEU A 118 -4.28 0.83 -6.93
N LEU A 119 -4.57 1.20 -8.16
CA LEU A 119 -5.26 0.32 -9.10
C LEU A 119 -4.26 -0.76 -9.55
N HIS A 120 -4.57 -2.03 -9.30
CA HIS A 120 -3.60 -3.12 -9.42
C HIS A 120 -3.24 -3.46 -10.86
N GLN A 121 -4.18 -3.27 -11.80
CA GLN A 121 -4.04 -3.62 -13.22
C GLN A 121 -4.80 -2.62 -14.12
N PRO A 122 -4.37 -2.40 -15.37
CA PRO A 122 -4.98 -1.45 -16.29
C PRO A 122 -6.21 -2.00 -17.06
N PHE A 123 -7.05 -2.79 -16.40
CA PHE A 123 -8.19 -3.48 -17.02
C PHE A 123 -9.52 -3.07 -16.38
N SER A 124 -10.64 -3.43 -17.05
CA SER A 124 -12.01 -3.19 -16.56
C SER A 124 -12.34 -1.68 -16.42
N ASP A 125 -13.29 -1.30 -15.57
CA ASP A 125 -13.69 0.10 -15.36
C ASP A 125 -12.67 0.85 -14.47
N THR A 126 -11.46 1.08 -15.02
CA THR A 126 -10.38 1.85 -14.37
C THR A 126 -10.80 3.27 -14.02
N TYR A 127 -11.55 3.94 -14.90
CA TYR A 127 -11.96 5.34 -14.66
C TYR A 127 -13.01 5.46 -13.55
N GLY A 128 -13.97 4.53 -13.48
CA GLY A 128 -14.90 4.48 -12.36
C GLY A 128 -14.18 4.22 -11.04
N ALA A 129 -13.25 3.29 -11.03
CA ALA A 129 -12.42 3.01 -9.87
C ALA A 129 -11.55 4.20 -9.48
N TRP A 130 -10.94 4.89 -10.45
CA TRP A 130 -10.11 6.06 -10.18
C TRP A 130 -10.89 7.20 -9.55
N ARG A 131 -12.08 7.53 -10.07
CA ARG A 131 -12.96 8.55 -9.45
C ARG A 131 -13.34 8.23 -8.01
N ALA A 132 -13.49 6.95 -7.67
CA ALA A 132 -13.70 6.53 -6.29
C ALA A 132 -12.46 6.78 -5.42
N LEU A 133 -11.26 6.50 -5.93
CA LEU A 133 -10.00 6.79 -5.23
C LEU A 133 -9.80 8.30 -5.05
N GLU A 134 -10.09 9.12 -6.07
CA GLU A 134 -10.06 10.60 -5.97
C GLU A 134 -10.99 11.12 -4.86
N LYS A 135 -12.21 10.54 -4.75
CA LYS A 135 -13.13 10.90 -3.67
C LYS A 135 -12.55 10.54 -2.31
N LEU A 136 -12.07 9.32 -2.12
CA LEU A 136 -11.51 8.85 -0.85
C LEU A 136 -10.24 9.64 -0.46
N TYR A 137 -9.45 10.06 -1.43
CA TYR A 137 -8.31 10.95 -1.23
C TYR A 137 -8.77 12.34 -0.74
N LYS A 138 -9.77 12.94 -1.37
CA LYS A 138 -10.35 14.22 -0.95
C LYS A 138 -10.99 14.15 0.44
N ASP A 139 -11.59 13.02 0.78
CA ASP A 139 -12.19 12.76 2.09
C ASP A 139 -11.12 12.50 3.19
N GLY A 140 -9.83 12.37 2.83
CA GLY A 140 -8.73 12.11 3.76
C GLY A 140 -8.61 10.65 4.22
N VAL A 141 -9.37 9.73 3.63
CA VAL A 141 -9.29 8.28 3.92
C VAL A 141 -8.03 7.66 3.32
N ILE A 142 -7.57 8.20 2.18
CA ILE A 142 -6.35 7.78 1.49
C ILE A 142 -5.41 8.98 1.37
N ARG A 143 -4.14 8.81 1.73
CA ARG A 143 -3.15 9.90 1.68
C ARG A 143 -2.49 10.09 0.31
N ALA A 144 -2.39 9.02 -0.49
CA ALA A 144 -1.88 9.05 -1.86
C ALA A 144 -2.56 7.98 -2.71
N ILE A 145 -2.76 8.27 -4.00
CA ILE A 145 -3.36 7.36 -4.96
C ILE A 145 -2.45 7.14 -6.16
N GLY A 146 -2.45 5.94 -6.69
CA GLY A 146 -1.58 5.58 -7.81
C GLY A 146 -2.09 4.37 -8.59
N VAL A 147 -1.26 3.90 -9.47
CA VAL A 147 -1.54 2.75 -10.35
C VAL A 147 -0.42 1.73 -10.27
N SER A 148 -0.66 0.52 -10.78
CA SER A 148 0.33 -0.54 -10.85
C SER A 148 0.18 -1.29 -12.18
N ASN A 149 1.29 -1.66 -12.79
CA ASN A 149 1.34 -2.35 -14.08
C ASN A 149 0.74 -1.53 -15.25
N PHE A 150 0.74 -0.22 -15.16
CA PHE A 150 0.25 0.66 -16.24
C PHE A 150 1.40 0.95 -17.20
N TYR A 151 1.21 0.61 -18.47
CA TYR A 151 2.14 0.98 -19.54
C TYR A 151 2.05 2.49 -19.84
N PRO A 152 3.07 3.08 -20.48
CA PRO A 152 3.16 4.53 -20.70
C PRO A 152 1.93 5.15 -21.36
N ASP A 153 1.30 4.47 -22.31
CA ASP A 153 0.07 4.92 -22.98
C ASP A 153 -1.12 4.99 -22.00
N ARG A 154 -1.27 3.98 -21.15
CA ARG A 154 -2.34 3.94 -20.13
C ARG A 154 -2.08 4.95 -19.02
N LEU A 155 -0.82 5.14 -18.62
CA LEU A 155 -0.46 6.15 -17.63
C LEU A 155 -0.69 7.56 -18.17
N ALA A 156 -0.31 7.85 -19.42
CA ALA A 156 -0.55 9.14 -20.06
C ALA A 156 -2.04 9.47 -20.13
N ASP A 157 -2.89 8.47 -20.44
CA ASP A 157 -4.33 8.59 -20.45
C ASP A 157 -4.90 8.93 -19.05
N MET A 158 -4.42 8.23 -18.01
CA MET A 158 -4.80 8.51 -16.61
C MET A 158 -4.42 9.93 -16.19
N VAL A 159 -3.26 10.42 -16.59
CA VAL A 159 -2.80 11.79 -16.28
C VAL A 159 -3.62 12.84 -17.02
N ALA A 160 -3.99 12.58 -18.28
CA ALA A 160 -4.66 13.57 -19.14
C ALA A 160 -6.15 13.75 -18.83
N PHE A 161 -6.85 12.69 -18.38
CA PHE A 161 -8.31 12.67 -18.32
C PHE A 161 -8.89 12.50 -16.90
N ASN A 162 -8.08 12.63 -15.86
CA ASN A 162 -8.56 12.62 -14.47
C ASN A 162 -8.20 13.92 -13.76
N GLU A 163 -8.92 14.25 -12.71
CA GLU A 163 -8.70 15.47 -11.92
C GLU A 163 -7.40 15.40 -11.12
N ILE A 164 -7.10 14.24 -10.56
CA ILE A 164 -5.88 13.97 -9.81
C ILE A 164 -5.06 12.95 -10.58
N ALA A 165 -3.84 13.33 -10.95
CA ALA A 165 -2.91 12.42 -11.61
C ALA A 165 -2.40 11.34 -10.64
N PRO A 166 -2.10 10.11 -11.12
CA PRO A 166 -1.41 9.12 -10.32
C PRO A 166 -0.10 9.65 -9.74
N MET A 167 0.11 9.46 -8.44
CA MET A 167 1.31 9.91 -7.73
C MET A 167 2.41 8.84 -7.72
N VAL A 168 2.02 7.59 -7.96
CA VAL A 168 2.91 6.43 -8.05
C VAL A 168 2.44 5.54 -9.18
N ASP A 169 3.37 5.03 -9.97
CA ASP A 169 3.17 3.87 -10.82
C ASP A 169 4.11 2.76 -10.34
N GLN A 170 3.54 1.71 -9.74
CA GLN A 170 4.28 0.52 -9.33
C GLN A 170 4.32 -0.48 -10.49
N ASP A 171 5.24 -0.25 -11.44
CA ASP A 171 5.41 -1.16 -12.55
C ASP A 171 6.19 -2.41 -12.13
N ARG A 172 5.79 -3.54 -12.68
CA ARG A 172 6.55 -4.77 -12.58
C ARG A 172 7.80 -4.61 -13.45
N LYS A 173 8.99 -4.65 -12.84
CA LYS A 173 10.24 -4.62 -13.58
C LYS A 173 10.21 -5.68 -14.68
N SER A 174 10.13 -5.24 -15.93
CA SER A 174 10.27 -6.10 -17.08
C SER A 174 11.67 -6.73 -17.00
N VAL A 175 11.71 -8.04 -16.82
CA VAL A 175 12.94 -8.79 -17.05
C VAL A 175 13.09 -8.84 -18.56
N VAL A 176 13.94 -8.00 -19.11
CA VAL A 176 14.41 -8.07 -20.49
C VAL A 176 15.51 -9.10 -20.56
#